data_fb6d26d506723a06d7e754f155dfe70b
#
_entry.id   fb6d26d506723a06d7e754f155dfe70b
#
_cell.length_a   1.000
_cell.length_b   1.000
_cell.length_c   1.000
_cell.angle_alpha   90.00
_cell.angle_beta   90.00
_cell.angle_gamma   90.00
#
_symmetry.space_group_name_H-M   'P 1'
#
loop_
_entity.id
_entity.type
_entity.pdbx_description
1 polymer ?
#
loop_
_entity_poly.entity_id
_entity_poly.type
_entity_poly.pdbx_seq_one_letter_code
_entity_poly.pdbx_strand_id
1 'polypeptide(L)'
;LSAVGVDVVPALIEKAAASGGDFRVMSYQAFADGAWSQTLDCVVCNFSLLGKDIVADVLAALPSILSPQGHCIIQTLHPAYSDETYCDGWRQGSWAGFSDEFTEPAPWYFRTLSSWIAMFSDCGLQLKEMLEPLNTETGKPASVIFVLAPATYA
;
A
#
# COMPACT_ATOMS: atom_id res chain seq x y z
N LEU A 1 -7.17 -11.87 -17.47
CA LEU A 1 -6.39 -11.10 -16.50
C LEU A 1 -5.41 -12.03 -15.81
N SER A 2 -4.11 -11.71 -15.80
CA SER A 2 -3.10 -12.43 -15.02
C SER A 2 -2.81 -11.60 -13.78
N ALA A 3 -2.82 -12.21 -12.61
CA ALA A 3 -2.53 -11.54 -11.34
C ALA A 3 -1.53 -12.37 -10.53
N VAL A 4 -0.62 -11.71 -9.85
CA VAL A 4 0.36 -12.31 -8.95
C VAL A 4 0.23 -11.64 -7.57
N GLY A 5 0.06 -12.43 -6.53
CA GLY A 5 0.10 -11.96 -5.15
C GLY A 5 1.50 -12.11 -4.55
N VAL A 6 1.93 -11.13 -3.78
CA VAL A 6 3.22 -11.19 -3.07
C VAL A 6 3.03 -10.89 -1.59
N ASP A 7 3.75 -11.60 -0.74
CA ASP A 7 3.83 -11.35 0.69
C ASP A 7 5.19 -11.82 1.22
N VAL A 8 5.69 -11.22 2.27
CA VAL A 8 6.94 -11.62 2.90
C VAL A 8 6.79 -12.85 3.79
N VAL A 9 5.57 -13.16 4.23
CA VAL A 9 5.27 -14.28 5.15
C VAL A 9 4.97 -15.55 4.37
N PRO A 10 5.87 -16.57 4.38
CA PRO A 10 5.68 -17.80 3.61
C PRO A 10 4.37 -18.53 3.92
N ALA A 11 3.95 -18.57 5.19
CA ALA A 11 2.71 -19.22 5.59
C ALA A 11 1.45 -18.57 4.99
N LEU A 12 1.45 -17.23 4.78
CA LEU A 12 0.35 -16.55 4.10
C LEU A 12 0.32 -16.89 2.61
N ILE A 13 1.49 -16.96 1.97
CA ILE A 13 1.63 -17.37 0.58
C ILE A 13 1.16 -18.82 0.39
N GLU A 14 1.56 -19.74 1.26
CA GLU A 14 1.13 -21.14 1.21
C GLU A 14 -0.41 -21.25 1.34
N LYS A 15 -1.00 -20.52 2.29
CA LYS A 15 -2.45 -20.49 2.48
C LYS A 15 -3.18 -19.90 1.26
N ALA A 16 -2.66 -18.81 0.68
CA ALA A 16 -3.25 -18.17 -0.49
C ALA A 16 -3.16 -19.10 -1.72
N ALA A 17 -2.02 -19.74 -1.95
CA ALA A 17 -1.80 -20.66 -3.06
C ALA A 17 -2.75 -21.87 -3.05
N ALA A 18 -3.21 -22.30 -1.87
CA ALA A 18 -4.20 -23.37 -1.74
C ALA A 18 -5.56 -23.00 -2.38
N SER A 19 -5.86 -21.71 -2.57
CA SER A 19 -7.08 -21.25 -3.25
C SER A 19 -6.93 -21.16 -4.77
N GLY A 20 -5.75 -21.45 -5.31
CA GLY A 20 -5.38 -21.29 -6.72
C GLY A 20 -4.91 -19.86 -7.02
N GLY A 21 -4.02 -19.72 -8.00
CA GLY A 21 -3.41 -18.45 -8.39
C GLY A 21 -1.89 -18.47 -8.32
N ASP A 22 -1.25 -17.40 -8.79
CA ASP A 22 0.20 -17.21 -8.70
C ASP A 22 0.51 -16.35 -7.46
N PHE A 23 1.21 -16.95 -6.48
CA PHE A 23 1.62 -16.27 -5.26
C PHE A 23 3.11 -16.53 -5.00
N ARG A 24 3.83 -15.49 -4.59
CA ARG A 24 5.28 -15.56 -4.39
C ARG A 24 5.70 -14.93 -3.08
N VAL A 25 6.65 -15.55 -2.39
CA VAL A 25 7.30 -14.92 -1.23
C VAL A 25 8.22 -13.81 -1.73
N MET A 26 7.94 -12.58 -1.35
CA MET A 26 8.76 -11.41 -1.72
C MET A 26 8.64 -10.34 -0.65
N SER A 27 9.76 -9.81 -0.19
CA SER A 27 9.79 -8.65 0.69
C SER A 27 9.72 -7.35 -0.11
N TYR A 28 9.29 -6.27 0.54
CA TYR A 28 9.37 -4.92 -0.03
C TYR A 28 10.79 -4.52 -0.39
N GLN A 29 11.78 -4.91 0.43
CA GLN A 29 13.18 -4.65 0.13
C GLN A 29 13.60 -5.34 -1.17
N ALA A 30 13.31 -6.63 -1.32
CA ALA A 30 13.62 -7.36 -2.55
C ALA A 30 12.93 -6.74 -3.77
N PHE A 31 11.67 -6.32 -3.62
CA PHE A 31 10.95 -5.62 -4.69
C PHE A 31 11.62 -4.30 -5.05
N ALA A 32 11.96 -3.46 -4.07
CA ALA A 32 12.64 -2.17 -4.27
C ALA A 32 14.04 -2.36 -4.91
N ASP A 33 14.75 -3.44 -4.56
CA ASP A 33 16.06 -3.80 -5.11
C ASP A 33 15.97 -4.41 -6.53
N GLY A 34 14.78 -4.44 -7.14
CA GLY A 34 14.58 -4.87 -8.52
C GLY A 34 14.40 -6.37 -8.73
N ALA A 35 14.00 -7.12 -7.69
CA ALA A 35 13.66 -8.55 -7.85
C ALA A 35 12.45 -8.79 -8.77
N TRP A 36 11.65 -7.76 -9.02
CA TRP A 36 10.58 -7.79 -10.01
C TRP A 36 11.00 -7.11 -11.31
N SER A 37 10.99 -7.84 -12.42
CA SER A 37 11.48 -7.35 -13.73
C SER A 37 10.40 -7.29 -14.82
N GLN A 38 9.18 -7.75 -14.52
CA GLN A 38 8.10 -7.76 -15.51
C GLN A 38 7.34 -6.44 -15.48
N THR A 39 6.94 -5.96 -16.65
CA THR A 39 6.04 -4.80 -16.75
C THR A 39 4.65 -5.15 -16.25
N LEU A 40 4.05 -4.25 -15.49
CA LEU A 40 2.75 -4.41 -14.86
C LEU A 40 1.78 -3.33 -15.34
N ASP A 41 0.54 -3.71 -15.62
CA ASP A 41 -0.53 -2.76 -15.90
C ASP A 41 -1.16 -2.21 -14.63
N CYS A 42 -1.10 -2.95 -13.54
CA CYS A 42 -1.64 -2.51 -12.26
C CYS A 42 -0.87 -3.12 -11.09
N VAL A 43 -0.59 -2.29 -10.09
CA VAL A 43 -0.09 -2.70 -8.77
C VAL A 43 -1.13 -2.30 -7.73
N VAL A 44 -1.51 -3.22 -6.85
CA VAL A 44 -2.48 -2.95 -5.78
C VAL A 44 -1.82 -3.18 -4.42
N CYS A 45 -1.83 -2.15 -3.58
CA CYS A 45 -1.37 -2.19 -2.19
C CYS A 45 -2.57 -1.92 -1.27
N ASN A 46 -3.13 -2.99 -0.70
CA ASN A 46 -4.31 -2.88 0.14
C ASN A 46 -3.94 -3.04 1.62
N PHE A 47 -3.93 -1.95 2.38
CA PHE A 47 -3.53 -1.89 3.80
C PHE A 47 -2.17 -2.55 4.09
N SER A 48 -1.23 -2.48 3.16
CA SER A 48 0.06 -3.17 3.23
C SER A 48 1.27 -2.24 3.36
N LEU A 49 1.13 -0.95 3.04
CA LEU A 49 2.21 0.04 3.08
C LEU A 49 2.31 0.69 4.48
N LEU A 50 2.74 -0.09 5.46
CA LEU A 50 2.74 0.30 6.89
C LEU A 50 4.11 0.78 7.41
N GLY A 51 5.18 0.59 6.63
CA GLY A 51 6.54 1.01 7.01
C GLY A 51 6.80 2.50 6.78
N LYS A 52 7.96 2.97 7.24
CA LYS A 52 8.44 4.34 6.98
C LYS A 52 9.23 4.40 5.67
N ASP A 53 10.51 4.17 5.72
CA ASP A 53 11.43 4.40 4.59
C ASP A 53 11.21 3.38 3.47
N ILE A 54 10.97 2.13 3.80
CA ILE A 54 10.72 1.05 2.83
C ILE A 54 9.52 1.32 1.92
N VAL A 55 8.53 2.09 2.37
CA VAL A 55 7.38 2.46 1.52
C VAL A 55 7.81 3.43 0.41
N ALA A 56 8.68 4.38 0.72
CA ALA A 56 9.24 5.28 -0.29
C ALA A 56 10.09 4.50 -1.33
N ASP A 57 10.89 3.53 -0.88
CA ASP A 57 11.71 2.69 -1.76
C ASP A 57 10.84 1.87 -2.72
N VAL A 58 9.76 1.26 -2.21
CA VAL A 58 8.78 0.53 -3.04
C VAL A 58 8.13 1.45 -4.06
N LEU A 59 7.68 2.63 -3.65
CA LEU A 59 7.03 3.58 -4.56
C LEU A 59 7.98 4.11 -5.62
N ALA A 60 9.25 4.36 -5.28
CA ALA A 60 10.27 4.81 -6.22
C ALA A 60 10.61 3.76 -7.29
N ALA A 61 10.42 2.48 -7.01
CA ALA A 61 10.62 1.41 -7.99
C ALA A 61 9.47 1.31 -9.01
N LEU A 62 8.25 1.76 -8.68
CA LEU A 62 7.06 1.58 -9.50
C LEU A 62 7.15 2.20 -10.90
N PRO A 63 7.66 3.43 -11.11
CA PRO A 63 7.73 4.01 -12.45
C PRO A 63 8.50 3.17 -13.47
N SER A 64 9.47 2.37 -13.01
CA SER A 64 10.30 1.54 -13.89
C SER A 64 9.62 0.24 -14.33
N ILE A 65 8.58 -0.21 -13.61
CA ILE A 65 7.89 -1.48 -13.86
C ILE A 65 6.43 -1.31 -14.31
N LEU A 66 5.84 -0.16 -14.07
CA LEU A 66 4.50 0.14 -14.60
C LEU A 66 4.56 0.38 -16.12
N SER A 67 3.58 -0.14 -16.85
CA SER A 67 3.40 0.20 -18.25
C SER A 67 3.08 1.71 -18.39
N PRO A 68 3.24 2.32 -19.57
CA PRO A 68 2.97 3.74 -19.77
C PRO A 68 1.55 4.19 -19.38
N GLN A 69 0.61 3.26 -19.38
CA GLN A 69 -0.78 3.48 -18.95
C GLN A 69 -1.10 2.72 -17.67
N GLY A 70 -0.09 2.18 -17.01
CA GLY A 70 -0.22 1.41 -15.77
C GLY A 70 -0.57 2.29 -14.58
N HIS A 71 -1.17 1.68 -13.58
CA HIS A 71 -1.60 2.36 -12.36
C HIS A 71 -1.12 1.63 -11.12
N CYS A 72 -0.84 2.40 -10.07
CA CYS A 72 -0.73 1.87 -8.72
C CYS A 72 -1.94 2.33 -7.91
N ILE A 73 -2.62 1.38 -7.28
CA ILE A 73 -3.79 1.64 -6.42
C ILE A 73 -3.37 1.34 -4.99
N ILE A 74 -3.43 2.35 -4.13
CA ILE A 74 -3.07 2.22 -2.71
C ILE A 74 -4.31 2.50 -1.88
N GLN A 75 -4.73 1.53 -1.07
CA GLN A 75 -5.73 1.75 -0.04
C GLN A 75 -5.07 1.68 1.33
N THR A 76 -5.36 2.68 2.17
CA THR A 76 -4.86 2.74 3.55
C THR A 76 -5.90 3.38 4.48
N LEU A 77 -5.64 3.34 5.79
CA LEU A 77 -6.46 4.02 6.77
C LEU A 77 -6.55 5.52 6.45
N HIS A 78 -7.73 6.12 6.64
CA HIS A 78 -7.92 7.52 6.32
C HIS A 78 -7.24 8.42 7.36
N PRO A 79 -6.21 9.21 6.99
CA PRO A 79 -5.41 9.93 7.98
C PRO A 79 -6.19 11.01 8.75
N ALA A 80 -7.19 11.64 8.12
CA ALA A 80 -7.94 12.74 8.74
C ALA A 80 -8.95 12.28 9.82
N TYR A 81 -9.16 10.97 9.96
CA TYR A 81 -10.13 10.41 10.91
C TYR A 81 -9.47 9.49 11.95
N SER A 82 -8.20 9.72 12.20
CA SER A 82 -7.48 9.14 13.33
C SER A 82 -7.78 9.96 14.59
N ASP A 83 -8.03 9.30 15.71
CA ASP A 83 -8.19 9.94 17.02
C ASP A 83 -6.86 10.47 17.60
N GLU A 84 -5.75 10.25 16.89
CA GLU A 84 -4.43 10.68 17.27
C GLU A 84 -4.03 12.01 16.63
N THR A 85 -2.90 12.58 17.09
CA THR A 85 -2.34 13.82 16.53
C THR A 85 -2.07 13.68 15.03
N TYR A 86 -2.57 14.62 14.23
CA TYR A 86 -2.41 14.63 12.77
C TYR A 86 -1.01 15.10 12.37
N CYS A 87 -0.03 14.26 12.62
CA CYS A 87 1.36 14.46 12.19
C CYS A 87 2.00 13.10 11.90
N ASP A 88 2.96 13.08 11.00
CA ASP A 88 3.71 11.88 10.65
C ASP A 88 4.41 11.29 11.88
N GLY A 89 4.40 9.97 11.99
CA GLY A 89 5.05 9.29 13.11
C GLY A 89 4.64 7.84 13.28
N TRP A 90 5.41 7.13 14.09
CA TRP A 90 5.10 5.75 14.45
C TRP A 90 3.87 5.70 15.36
N ARG A 91 2.99 4.74 15.09
CA ARG A 91 1.81 4.43 15.88
C ARG A 91 1.86 2.99 16.37
N GLN A 92 1.31 2.77 17.53
CA GLN A 92 1.09 1.42 18.02
C GLN A 92 -0.03 0.77 17.19
N GLY A 93 0.21 -0.45 16.70
CA GLY A 93 -0.83 -1.22 16.03
C GLY A 93 -1.94 -1.63 16.98
N SER A 94 -3.07 -2.05 16.43
CA SER A 94 -4.19 -2.58 17.18
C SER A 94 -4.87 -3.70 16.39
N TRP A 95 -5.26 -4.75 17.09
CA TRP A 95 -6.11 -5.82 16.57
C TRP A 95 -7.57 -5.66 16.97
N ALA A 96 -7.96 -4.48 17.49
CA ALA A 96 -9.34 -4.20 17.84
C ALA A 96 -10.28 -4.44 16.65
N GLY A 97 -11.30 -5.27 16.82
CA GLY A 97 -12.21 -5.67 15.74
C GLY A 97 -11.78 -6.89 14.95
N PHE A 98 -10.62 -7.47 15.23
CA PHE A 98 -10.17 -8.74 14.68
C PHE A 98 -10.36 -9.89 15.69
N SER A 99 -9.91 -11.09 15.34
CA SER A 99 -9.96 -12.25 16.24
C SER A 99 -9.02 -12.08 17.43
N ASP A 100 -9.44 -12.58 18.61
CA ASP A 100 -8.61 -12.62 19.83
C ASP A 100 -7.36 -13.51 19.68
N GLU A 101 -7.26 -14.28 18.59
CA GLU A 101 -6.08 -15.07 18.25
C GLU A 101 -4.89 -14.21 17.80
N PHE A 102 -5.14 -12.97 17.36
CA PHE A 102 -4.09 -12.03 16.97
C PHE A 102 -3.52 -11.33 18.19
N THR A 103 -2.24 -11.58 18.46
CA THR A 103 -1.48 -10.98 19.54
C THR A 103 -0.36 -10.11 18.98
N GLU A 104 0.13 -9.16 19.76
CA GLU A 104 1.28 -8.31 19.44
C GLU A 104 1.16 -7.57 18.09
N PRO A 105 0.23 -6.61 17.98
CA PRO A 105 0.08 -5.83 16.77
C PRO A 105 1.37 -5.03 16.46
N ALA A 106 1.86 -5.17 15.24
CA ALA A 106 3.07 -4.47 14.82
C ALA A 106 2.83 -2.94 14.78
N PRO A 107 3.84 -2.13 15.12
CA PRO A 107 3.76 -0.69 14.93
C PRO A 107 3.68 -0.37 13.42
N TRP A 108 3.02 0.73 13.10
CA TRP A 108 2.90 1.23 11.74
C TRP A 108 3.22 2.71 11.65
N TYR A 109 3.65 3.17 10.49
CA TYR A 109 4.00 4.57 10.29
C TYR A 109 2.83 5.34 9.70
N PHE A 110 2.26 6.24 10.50
CA PHE A 110 1.22 7.15 10.07
C PHE A 110 1.79 8.25 9.18
N ARG A 111 1.11 8.56 8.09
CA ARG A 111 1.39 9.72 7.23
C ARG A 111 0.14 10.56 7.08
N THR A 112 0.32 11.88 7.11
CA THR A 112 -0.74 12.82 6.72
C THR A 112 -1.04 12.71 5.23
N LEU A 113 -2.21 13.19 4.77
CA LEU A 113 -2.52 13.24 3.33
C LEU A 113 -1.46 14.04 2.56
N SER A 114 -1.01 15.17 3.11
CA SER A 114 0.04 15.98 2.48
C SER A 114 1.35 15.23 2.34
N SER A 115 1.75 14.44 3.35
CA SER A 115 2.97 13.62 3.28
C SER A 115 2.86 12.49 2.26
N TRP A 116 1.68 11.86 2.13
CA TRP A 116 1.44 10.88 1.08
C TRP A 116 1.59 11.50 -0.30
N ILE A 117 0.94 12.66 -0.56
CA ILE A 117 0.97 13.33 -1.86
C ILE A 117 2.39 13.79 -2.22
N ALA A 118 3.12 14.35 -1.26
CA ALA A 118 4.52 14.76 -1.46
C ALA A 118 5.38 13.55 -1.84
N MET A 119 5.28 12.45 -1.10
CA MET A 119 6.03 11.22 -1.36
C MET A 119 5.72 10.63 -2.74
N PHE A 120 4.47 10.64 -3.20
CA PHE A 120 4.14 10.20 -4.56
C PHE A 120 4.89 11.01 -5.60
N SER A 121 4.89 12.34 -5.47
CA SER A 121 5.61 13.23 -6.38
C SER A 121 7.13 12.98 -6.36
N ASP A 122 7.71 12.83 -5.17
CA ASP A 122 9.14 12.58 -4.99
C ASP A 122 9.56 11.22 -5.58
N CYS A 123 8.65 10.24 -5.61
CA CYS A 123 8.86 8.93 -6.22
C CYS A 123 8.54 8.88 -7.73
N GLY A 124 8.29 10.01 -8.39
CA GLY A 124 7.97 10.04 -9.82
C GLY A 124 6.59 9.50 -10.18
N LEU A 125 5.65 9.58 -9.24
CA LEU A 125 4.26 9.16 -9.41
C LEU A 125 3.33 10.38 -9.38
N GLN A 126 2.31 10.38 -10.24
CA GLN A 126 1.27 11.40 -10.28
C GLN A 126 -0.03 10.85 -9.71
N LEU A 127 -0.63 11.58 -8.77
CA LEU A 127 -1.98 11.28 -8.28
C LEU A 127 -2.99 11.59 -9.38
N LYS A 128 -3.76 10.57 -9.79
CA LYS A 128 -4.82 10.68 -10.79
C LYS A 128 -6.19 10.83 -10.15
N GLU A 129 -6.43 10.09 -9.08
CA GLU A 129 -7.71 10.08 -8.37
C GLU A 129 -7.48 9.78 -6.90
N MET A 130 -8.32 10.35 -6.05
CA MET A 130 -8.40 10.04 -4.63
C MET A 130 -9.86 9.73 -4.28
N LEU A 131 -10.10 8.58 -3.65
CA LEU A 131 -11.42 8.15 -3.23
C LEU A 131 -11.44 8.00 -1.72
N GLU A 132 -12.57 8.33 -1.11
CA GLU A 132 -12.78 8.28 0.34
C GLU A 132 -14.01 7.41 0.67
N PRO A 133 -13.85 6.06 0.68
CA PRO A 133 -14.96 5.16 0.99
C PRO A 133 -15.53 5.43 2.38
N LEU A 134 -16.84 5.65 2.43
CA LEU A 134 -17.54 5.92 3.67
C LEU A 134 -17.90 4.63 4.40
N ASN A 135 -17.71 4.62 5.71
CA ASN A 135 -18.36 3.64 6.56
C ASN A 135 -19.85 3.96 6.63
N THR A 136 -20.69 2.99 6.27
CA THR A 136 -22.15 3.17 6.16
C THR A 136 -22.83 3.43 7.50
N GLU A 137 -22.24 3.00 8.60
CA GLU A 137 -22.79 3.17 9.94
C GLU A 137 -22.46 4.55 10.52
N THR A 138 -21.24 5.03 10.28
CA THR A 138 -20.75 6.29 10.88
C THR A 138 -20.85 7.49 9.94
N GLY A 139 -21.01 7.27 8.63
CA GLY A 139 -20.95 8.30 7.59
C GLY A 139 -19.60 8.96 7.42
N LYS A 140 -18.53 8.43 8.05
CA LYS A 140 -17.17 8.96 7.98
C LYS A 140 -16.32 8.13 7.02
N PRO A 141 -15.31 8.71 6.34
CA PRO A 141 -14.35 7.95 5.58
C PRO A 141 -13.62 6.93 6.47
N ALA A 142 -13.66 5.65 6.07
CA ALA A 142 -12.96 4.57 6.75
C ALA A 142 -11.55 4.37 6.22
N SER A 143 -11.35 4.66 4.95
CA SER A 143 -10.07 4.54 4.25
C SER A 143 -9.94 5.61 3.19
N VAL A 144 -8.73 5.78 2.68
CA VAL A 144 -8.45 6.55 1.48
C VAL A 144 -7.84 5.63 0.43
N ILE A 145 -8.25 5.83 -0.83
CA ILE A 145 -7.70 5.13 -1.98
C ILE A 145 -7.03 6.17 -2.88
N PHE A 146 -5.76 5.95 -3.20
CA PHE A 146 -5.01 6.75 -4.15
C PHE A 146 -4.82 5.94 -5.43
N VAL A 147 -5.16 6.52 -6.57
CA VAL A 147 -4.88 5.99 -7.89
C VAL A 147 -3.74 6.80 -8.48
N LEU A 148 -2.61 6.14 -8.72
CA LEU A 148 -1.36 6.75 -9.16
C LEU A 148 -0.98 6.25 -10.54
N ALA A 149 -0.28 7.07 -11.32
CA ALA A 149 0.36 6.67 -12.57
C ALA A 149 1.81 7.20 -12.61
N PRO A 150 2.70 6.65 -13.44
CA PRO A 150 4.00 7.24 -13.66
C PRO A 150 3.87 8.71 -14.09
N ALA A 151 4.69 9.59 -13.51
CA ALA A 151 4.70 10.99 -13.90
C ALA A 151 5.26 11.10 -15.34
N THR A 152 4.50 11.75 -16.22
CA THR A 152 5.00 12.11 -17.57
C THR A 152 5.69 13.45 -17.46
N TYR A 153 7.02 13.45 -17.59
CA TYR A 153 7.77 14.69 -17.76
C TYR A 153 7.61 15.13 -19.23
N ALA A 154 6.97 16.26 -19.42
CA ALA A 154 6.86 16.90 -20.73
C ALA A 154 8.20 17.55 -21.13
#